data_4ef7bae3fbefd6065374d12a7a472a32
#
_entry.id   4ef7bae3fbefd6065374d12a7a472a32
#
_cell.length_a   1.000
_cell.length_b   1.000
_cell.length_c   1.000
_cell.angle_alpha   90.00
_cell.angle_beta   90.00
_cell.angle_gamma   90.00
#
_symmetry.space_group_name_H-M   'P 1'
#
loop_
_entity.id
_entity.type
_entity.pdbx_description
1 polymer ?
#
loop_
_entity_poly.entity_id
_entity_poly.type
_entity_poly.pdbx_seq_one_letter_code
_entity_poly.pdbx_strand_id
1 'polypeptide(L)'
;KALVDCLSVKRADDYGDWLNVGFCLYCISSECLPLWEEFSKKSDKYEEGVCDKAWCKMSNKNMSVGTLKYWAKLDNPKEYERVISESRDKYVELCLGSDGSHYDIAVITSKIMADKVVFDGKMKMWYFVDEKTNIWNCDKEGVKMVKILAVDVCRVFMEASDKYGNKSF
;
A
#
# COMPACT_ATOMS: atom_id res chain seq x y z
N LYS A 1 -6.54 -6.52 2.08
CA LYS A 1 -7.90 -6.79 1.57
C LYS A 1 -8.47 -5.58 0.82
N ALA A 2 -8.65 -4.43 1.43
CA ALA A 2 -9.32 -3.27 0.83
C ALA A 2 -8.83 -2.89 -0.59
N LEU A 3 -7.50 -2.94 -0.84
CA LEU A 3 -6.95 -2.70 -2.18
C LEU A 3 -7.37 -3.77 -3.21
N VAL A 4 -7.49 -5.03 -2.80
CA VAL A 4 -7.95 -6.13 -3.67
C VAL A 4 -9.44 -6.00 -3.97
N ASP A 5 -10.21 -5.49 -3.02
CA ASP A 5 -11.65 -5.22 -3.22
C ASP A 5 -11.88 -4.13 -4.28
N CYS A 6 -10.93 -3.18 -4.44
CA CYS A 6 -10.97 -2.16 -5.51
C CYS A 6 -10.75 -2.72 -6.92
N LEU A 7 -10.15 -3.93 -7.05
CA LEU A 7 -9.83 -4.51 -8.36
C LEU A 7 -11.09 -4.91 -9.11
N SER A 8 -11.13 -4.63 -10.42
CA SER A 8 -12.27 -4.89 -11.28
C SER A 8 -12.47 -6.37 -11.58
N VAL A 9 -13.71 -6.76 -11.87
CA VAL A 9 -14.08 -8.10 -12.35
C VAL A 9 -13.35 -8.43 -13.66
N LYS A 10 -13.17 -7.44 -14.55
CA LYS A 10 -12.43 -7.63 -15.81
C LYS A 10 -11.02 -8.20 -15.58
N ARG A 11 -10.36 -7.77 -14.50
CA ARG A 11 -9.05 -8.27 -14.13
C ARG A 11 -9.10 -9.72 -13.60
N ALA A 12 -10.21 -10.14 -13.02
CA ALA A 12 -10.41 -11.53 -12.63
C ALA A 12 -10.76 -12.43 -13.83
N ASP A 13 -11.39 -11.87 -14.88
CA ASP A 13 -11.80 -12.55 -16.10
C ASP A 13 -10.65 -12.77 -17.11
N ASP A 14 -9.66 -11.88 -17.11
CA ASP A 14 -8.46 -12.00 -17.92
C ASP A 14 -7.42 -12.89 -17.20
N TYR A 15 -7.02 -13.98 -17.84
CA TYR A 15 -6.10 -14.95 -17.23
C TYR A 15 -4.74 -14.33 -16.85
N GLY A 16 -4.21 -13.46 -17.69
CA GLY A 16 -2.92 -12.80 -17.46
C GLY A 16 -2.98 -11.86 -16.25
N ASP A 17 -4.01 -11.02 -16.20
CA ASP A 17 -4.25 -10.09 -15.09
C ASP A 17 -4.57 -10.84 -13.80
N TRP A 18 -5.42 -11.86 -13.85
CA TRP A 18 -5.72 -12.72 -12.70
C TRP A 18 -4.47 -13.36 -12.11
N LEU A 19 -3.61 -13.92 -12.98
CA LEU A 19 -2.36 -14.52 -12.55
C LEU A 19 -1.39 -13.49 -11.97
N ASN A 20 -1.34 -12.28 -12.54
CA ASN A 20 -0.51 -11.18 -12.02
C ASN A 20 -0.97 -10.72 -10.63
N VAL A 21 -2.27 -10.66 -10.37
CA VAL A 21 -2.79 -10.38 -9.02
C VAL A 21 -2.34 -11.47 -8.05
N GLY A 22 -2.41 -12.75 -8.45
CA GLY A 22 -1.88 -13.86 -7.67
C GLY A 22 -0.40 -13.71 -7.36
N PHE A 23 0.45 -13.43 -8.35
CA PHE A 23 1.88 -13.19 -8.14
C PHE A 23 2.14 -12.02 -7.20
N CYS A 24 1.37 -10.94 -7.33
CA CYS A 24 1.52 -9.78 -6.46
C CYS A 24 1.22 -10.15 -5.00
N LEU A 25 0.13 -10.87 -4.75
CA LEU A 25 -0.25 -11.33 -3.42
C LEU A 25 0.74 -12.35 -2.85
N TYR A 26 1.24 -13.27 -3.69
CA TYR A 26 2.29 -14.23 -3.32
C TYR A 26 3.58 -13.54 -2.85
N CYS A 27 3.99 -12.46 -3.54
CA CYS A 27 5.16 -11.67 -3.17
C CYS A 27 4.98 -10.89 -1.86
N ILE A 28 3.74 -10.58 -1.47
CA ILE A 28 3.43 -9.87 -0.23
C ILE A 28 3.49 -10.83 0.96
N SER A 29 2.77 -11.95 0.89
CA SER A 29 2.77 -13.00 1.92
C SER A 29 2.17 -14.29 1.39
N SER A 30 2.73 -15.43 1.81
CA SER A 30 2.15 -16.75 1.55
C SER A 30 0.74 -16.91 2.13
N GLU A 31 0.37 -16.12 3.13
CA GLU A 31 -0.95 -16.11 3.76
C GLU A 31 -2.03 -15.40 2.92
N CYS A 32 -1.65 -14.79 1.79
CA CYS A 32 -2.58 -14.07 0.93
C CYS A 32 -3.35 -14.97 -0.06
N LEU A 33 -3.14 -16.28 -0.07
CA LEU A 33 -3.89 -17.21 -0.93
C LEU A 33 -5.41 -17.10 -0.76
N PRO A 34 -5.99 -17.07 0.46
CA PRO A 34 -7.44 -16.91 0.62
C PRO A 34 -7.97 -15.59 0.04
N LEU A 35 -7.16 -14.54 0.08
CA LEU A 35 -7.52 -13.24 -0.50
C LEU A 35 -7.54 -13.28 -2.04
N TRP A 36 -6.61 -14.03 -2.64
CA TRP A 36 -6.63 -14.24 -4.09
C TRP A 36 -7.80 -15.10 -4.53
N GLU A 37 -8.16 -16.10 -3.73
CA GLU A 37 -9.34 -16.91 -3.97
C GLU A 37 -10.63 -16.09 -3.89
N GLU A 38 -10.76 -15.23 -2.87
CA GLU A 38 -11.89 -14.30 -2.74
C GLU A 38 -11.99 -13.36 -3.96
N PHE A 39 -10.85 -12.84 -4.43
CA PHE A 39 -10.79 -12.04 -5.66
C PHE A 39 -11.20 -12.85 -6.89
N SER A 40 -10.74 -14.08 -7.03
CA SER A 40 -11.02 -14.96 -8.17
C SER A 40 -12.51 -15.29 -8.29
N LYS A 41 -13.23 -15.38 -7.17
CA LYS A 41 -14.69 -15.60 -7.12
C LYS A 41 -15.52 -14.45 -7.71
N LYS A 42 -14.89 -13.31 -8.04
CA LYS A 42 -15.57 -12.24 -8.79
C LYS A 42 -15.85 -12.62 -10.24
N SER A 43 -15.10 -13.59 -10.79
CA SER A 43 -15.26 -14.08 -12.16
C SER A 43 -16.21 -15.27 -12.21
N ASP A 44 -17.10 -15.29 -13.21
CA ASP A 44 -17.97 -16.45 -13.52
C ASP A 44 -17.15 -17.68 -14.00
N LYS A 45 -15.88 -17.49 -14.36
CA LYS A 45 -14.95 -18.55 -14.76
C LYS A 45 -14.21 -19.22 -13.59
N TYR A 46 -14.52 -18.78 -12.36
CA TYR A 46 -13.85 -19.35 -11.19
C TYR A 46 -14.17 -20.84 -11.02
N GLU A 47 -13.13 -21.63 -10.79
CA GLU A 47 -13.23 -23.04 -10.44
C GLU A 47 -12.53 -23.29 -9.10
N GLU A 48 -13.14 -24.09 -8.23
CA GLU A 48 -12.58 -24.44 -6.93
C GLU A 48 -11.23 -25.15 -7.06
N GLY A 49 -10.25 -24.74 -6.24
CA GLY A 49 -8.90 -25.31 -6.22
C GLY A 49 -7.98 -24.84 -7.36
N VAL A 50 -8.44 -23.97 -8.28
CA VAL A 50 -7.58 -23.42 -9.34
C VAL A 50 -6.49 -22.50 -8.76
N CYS A 51 -6.83 -21.72 -7.73
CA CYS A 51 -5.88 -20.85 -7.05
C CYS A 51 -4.79 -21.64 -6.35
N ASP A 52 -5.12 -22.70 -5.61
CA ASP A 52 -4.15 -23.56 -4.93
C ASP A 52 -3.14 -24.18 -5.89
N LYS A 53 -3.64 -24.75 -7.02
CA LYS A 53 -2.79 -25.34 -8.05
C LYS A 53 -1.82 -24.34 -8.68
N ALA A 54 -2.26 -23.11 -8.90
CA ALA A 54 -1.44 -22.05 -9.44
C ALA A 54 -0.46 -21.52 -8.39
N TRP A 55 -0.92 -21.31 -7.16
CA TRP A 55 -0.11 -20.80 -6.04
C TRP A 55 1.12 -21.66 -5.75
N CYS A 56 0.95 -22.99 -5.72
CA CYS A 56 2.06 -23.93 -5.52
C CYS A 56 3.15 -23.85 -6.58
N LYS A 57 2.84 -23.30 -7.75
CA LYS A 57 3.79 -23.13 -8.89
C LYS A 57 4.35 -21.71 -8.99
N MET A 58 3.89 -20.80 -8.12
CA MET A 58 4.36 -19.41 -8.16
C MET A 58 5.79 -19.27 -7.65
N SER A 59 6.48 -18.29 -8.20
CA SER A 59 7.78 -17.83 -7.74
C SER A 59 7.76 -16.31 -7.58
N ASN A 60 8.70 -15.76 -6.82
CA ASN A 60 8.78 -14.32 -6.57
C ASN A 60 9.05 -13.54 -7.88
N LYS A 61 8.22 -12.56 -8.20
CA LYS A 61 8.26 -11.72 -9.40
C LYS A 61 8.37 -10.24 -9.07
N ASN A 62 9.18 -9.81 -8.16
CA ASN A 62 9.43 -8.40 -7.87
C ASN A 62 8.17 -7.48 -7.90
N MET A 63 7.03 -8.02 -7.47
CA MET A 63 5.78 -7.29 -7.32
C MET A 63 5.56 -6.88 -5.86
N SER A 64 4.82 -5.81 -5.64
CA SER A 64 4.65 -5.24 -4.30
C SER A 64 3.24 -4.70 -4.06
N VAL A 65 2.98 -4.28 -2.83
CA VAL A 65 1.76 -3.53 -2.48
C VAL A 65 1.57 -2.30 -3.37
N GLY A 66 2.65 -1.66 -3.82
CA GLY A 66 2.59 -0.55 -4.77
C GLY A 66 1.92 -0.93 -6.09
N THR A 67 2.16 -2.15 -6.58
CA THR A 67 1.48 -2.67 -7.79
C THR A 67 -0.03 -2.79 -7.56
N LEU A 68 -0.45 -3.30 -6.40
CA LEU A 68 -1.89 -3.35 -6.04
C LEU A 68 -2.50 -1.95 -5.92
N LYS A 69 -1.78 -0.98 -5.33
CA LYS A 69 -2.23 0.42 -5.24
C LYS A 69 -2.45 1.01 -6.63
N TYR A 70 -1.51 0.78 -7.55
CA TYR A 70 -1.61 1.25 -8.92
C TYR A 70 -2.83 0.68 -9.64
N TRP A 71 -3.04 -0.63 -9.56
CA TRP A 71 -4.20 -1.29 -10.18
C TRP A 71 -5.52 -0.86 -9.54
N ALA A 72 -5.59 -0.78 -8.21
CA ALA A 72 -6.78 -0.32 -7.50
C ALA A 72 -7.17 1.11 -7.91
N LYS A 73 -6.18 2.00 -8.06
CA LYS A 73 -6.40 3.37 -8.53
C LYS A 73 -6.92 3.44 -9.98
N LEU A 74 -6.44 2.53 -10.85
CA LEU A 74 -6.91 2.45 -12.25
C LEU A 74 -8.33 1.87 -12.34
N ASP A 75 -8.58 0.80 -11.60
CA ASP A 75 -9.82 0.03 -11.72
C ASP A 75 -11.00 0.73 -11.02
N ASN A 76 -10.77 1.32 -9.84
CA ASN A 76 -11.79 2.01 -9.06
C ASN A 76 -11.21 3.21 -8.28
N PRO A 77 -11.01 4.36 -8.95
CA PRO A 77 -10.38 5.54 -8.35
C PRO A 77 -11.10 6.03 -7.09
N LYS A 78 -12.43 6.04 -7.10
CA LYS A 78 -13.24 6.53 -5.97
C LYS A 78 -13.07 5.67 -4.73
N GLU A 79 -13.15 4.36 -4.90
CA GLU A 79 -12.98 3.42 -3.79
C GLU A 79 -11.53 3.41 -3.31
N TYR A 80 -10.56 3.53 -4.22
CA TYR A 80 -9.17 3.69 -3.86
C TYR A 80 -8.93 4.93 -2.98
N GLU A 81 -9.51 6.09 -3.35
CA GLU A 81 -9.42 7.31 -2.55
C GLU A 81 -10.03 7.13 -1.16
N ARG A 82 -11.17 6.44 -1.06
CA ARG A 82 -11.80 6.09 0.23
C ARG A 82 -10.86 5.24 1.09
N VAL A 83 -10.28 4.18 0.53
CA VAL A 83 -9.36 3.27 1.24
C VAL A 83 -8.11 4.01 1.72
N ILE A 84 -7.56 4.91 0.89
CA ILE A 84 -6.39 5.73 1.28
C ILE A 84 -6.75 6.74 2.37
N SER A 85 -7.94 7.36 2.31
CA SER A 85 -8.41 8.27 3.34
C SER A 85 -8.58 7.55 4.69
N GLU A 86 -9.25 6.40 4.70
CA GLU A 86 -9.40 5.57 5.91
C GLU A 86 -8.06 5.12 6.50
N SER A 87 -7.08 4.82 5.63
CA SER A 87 -5.72 4.51 6.07
C SER A 87 -5.05 5.71 6.73
N ARG A 88 -5.27 6.92 6.20
CA ARG A 88 -4.77 8.17 6.78
C ARG A 88 -5.41 8.45 8.13
N ASP A 89 -6.71 8.28 8.26
CA ASP A 89 -7.42 8.46 9.53
C ASP A 89 -6.85 7.57 10.64
N LYS A 90 -6.44 6.34 10.32
CA LYS A 90 -5.74 5.48 11.28
C LYS A 90 -4.41 6.07 11.76
N TYR A 91 -3.65 6.72 10.89
CA TYR A 91 -2.41 7.38 11.30
C TYR A 91 -2.69 8.61 12.17
N VAL A 92 -3.74 9.37 11.86
CA VAL A 92 -4.20 10.48 12.71
C VAL A 92 -4.61 9.97 14.09
N GLU A 93 -5.34 8.87 14.17
CA GLU A 93 -5.69 8.24 15.47
C GLU A 93 -4.45 7.77 16.25
N LEU A 94 -3.44 7.23 15.55
CA LEU A 94 -2.17 6.88 16.19
C LEU A 94 -1.45 8.11 16.76
N CYS A 95 -1.48 9.25 16.06
CA CYS A 95 -0.91 10.51 16.57
C CYS A 95 -1.65 10.99 17.81
N LEU A 96 -2.98 10.91 17.83
CA LEU A 96 -3.82 11.31 18.98
C LEU A 96 -3.62 10.43 20.21
N GLY A 97 -3.21 9.17 20.02
CA GLY A 97 -2.90 8.22 21.09
C GLY A 97 -1.45 8.25 21.57
N SER A 98 -0.59 9.06 20.93
CA SER A 98 0.84 9.16 21.28
C SER A 98 1.08 10.22 22.35
N ASP A 99 2.19 10.08 23.06
CA ASP A 99 2.65 11.08 24.05
C ASP A 99 3.47 12.23 23.40
N GLY A 100 3.66 12.18 22.09
CA GLY A 100 4.47 13.13 21.33
C GLY A 100 5.98 12.96 21.51
N SER A 101 6.43 11.86 22.11
CA SER A 101 7.86 11.56 22.25
C SER A 101 8.52 11.41 20.87
N HIS A 102 9.83 11.63 20.81
CA HIS A 102 10.61 11.40 19.58
C HIS A 102 10.48 9.96 19.09
N TYR A 103 10.33 9.01 20.02
CA TYR A 103 10.11 7.61 19.68
C TYR A 103 8.79 7.40 18.95
N ASP A 104 7.69 7.91 19.51
CA ASP A 104 6.36 7.79 18.90
C ASP A 104 6.30 8.46 17.54
N ILE A 105 6.86 9.66 17.43
CA ILE A 105 6.96 10.38 16.15
C ILE A 105 7.71 9.53 15.12
N ALA A 106 8.85 8.94 15.50
CA ALA A 106 9.63 8.10 14.60
C ALA A 106 8.87 6.84 14.17
N VAL A 107 8.16 6.17 15.10
CA VAL A 107 7.34 4.98 14.82
C VAL A 107 6.21 5.32 13.85
N ILE A 108 5.47 6.39 14.09
CA ILE A 108 4.37 6.83 13.23
C ILE A 108 4.90 7.20 11.83
N THR A 109 5.98 8.00 11.78
CA THR A 109 6.66 8.36 10.53
C THR A 109 7.07 7.14 9.74
N SER A 110 7.70 6.15 10.39
CA SER A 110 8.12 4.92 9.72
C SER A 110 6.96 4.13 9.11
N LYS A 111 5.81 4.09 9.79
CA LYS A 111 4.59 3.45 9.27
C LYS A 111 4.00 4.18 8.05
N ILE A 112 3.97 5.52 8.08
CA ILE A 112 3.48 6.33 6.96
C ILE A 112 4.36 6.15 5.73
N MET A 113 5.66 5.97 5.93
CA MET A 113 6.67 5.92 4.88
C MET A 113 7.02 4.51 4.39
N ALA A 114 6.57 3.46 5.07
CA ALA A 114 7.02 2.08 4.87
C ALA A 114 6.99 1.60 3.41
N ASP A 115 5.95 1.98 2.65
CA ASP A 115 5.79 1.56 1.24
C ASP A 115 6.26 2.61 0.23
N LYS A 116 6.80 3.73 0.69
CA LYS A 116 7.12 4.90 -0.16
C LYS A 116 8.60 5.13 -0.32
N VAL A 117 9.37 4.82 0.72
CA VAL A 117 10.81 5.08 0.76
C VAL A 117 11.56 3.95 1.42
N VAL A 118 12.79 3.74 0.97
CA VAL A 118 13.74 2.79 1.57
C VAL A 118 15.14 3.40 1.56
N PHE A 119 15.90 3.13 2.61
CA PHE A 119 17.30 3.53 2.68
C PHE A 119 18.22 2.32 2.45
N ASP A 120 19.06 2.39 1.43
CA ASP A 120 20.11 1.42 1.21
C ASP A 120 21.34 1.80 2.06
N GLY A 121 21.58 1.03 3.11
CA GLY A 121 22.69 1.27 4.03
C GLY A 121 24.08 1.06 3.43
N LYS A 122 24.20 0.27 2.34
CA LYS A 122 25.48 0.03 1.63
C LYS A 122 25.80 1.20 0.72
N MET A 123 24.85 1.61 -0.08
CA MET A 123 24.98 2.72 -1.03
C MET A 123 24.81 4.09 -0.36
N LYS A 124 24.29 4.11 0.89
CA LYS A 124 23.95 5.33 1.64
C LYS A 124 23.05 6.26 0.85
N MET A 125 22.07 5.68 0.17
CA MET A 125 21.14 6.39 -0.70
C MET A 125 19.69 6.07 -0.35
N TRP A 126 18.82 7.06 -0.53
CA TRP A 126 17.38 6.89 -0.43
C TRP A 126 16.80 6.49 -1.78
N TYR A 127 15.82 5.61 -1.73
CA TYR A 127 14.98 5.24 -2.87
C TYR A 127 13.54 5.55 -2.53
N PHE A 128 12.81 6.02 -3.50
CA PHE A 128 11.38 6.29 -3.38
C PHE A 128 10.59 5.63 -4.51
N VAL A 129 9.33 5.32 -4.25
CA VAL A 129 8.41 4.84 -5.29
C VAL A 129 7.81 6.03 -6.02
N ASP A 130 7.94 6.06 -7.34
CA ASP A 130 7.21 7.01 -8.17
C ASP A 130 5.75 6.57 -8.28
N GLU A 131 4.82 7.40 -7.78
CA GLU A 131 3.39 7.07 -7.72
C GLU A 131 2.71 6.93 -9.09
N LYS A 132 3.33 7.46 -10.16
CA LYS A 132 2.79 7.37 -11.53
C LYS A 132 3.21 6.09 -12.23
N THR A 133 4.46 5.71 -12.04
CA THR A 133 5.06 4.55 -12.73
C THR A 133 5.15 3.31 -11.85
N ASN A 134 5.01 3.48 -10.52
CA ASN A 134 5.23 2.48 -9.50
C ASN A 134 6.63 1.84 -9.56
N ILE A 135 7.63 2.63 -9.97
CA ILE A 135 9.03 2.20 -10.07
C ILE A 135 9.85 2.87 -8.97
N TRP A 136 10.76 2.11 -8.37
CA TRP A 136 11.73 2.63 -7.42
C TRP A 136 12.78 3.49 -8.12
N ASN A 137 12.94 4.71 -7.63
CA ASN A 137 13.93 5.66 -8.13
C ASN A 137 14.89 6.08 -7.03
N CYS A 138 16.14 6.34 -7.39
CA CYS A 138 17.15 6.82 -6.47
C CYS A 138 16.98 8.33 -6.22
N ASP A 139 16.98 8.72 -4.96
CA ASP A 139 16.96 10.13 -4.51
C ASP A 139 18.38 10.55 -4.06
N LYS A 140 19.21 10.91 -5.02
CA LYS A 140 20.63 11.24 -4.77
C LYS A 140 20.82 12.48 -3.89
N GLU A 141 19.89 13.41 -3.97
CA GLU A 141 19.97 14.73 -3.30
C GLU A 141 19.08 14.81 -2.05
N GLY A 142 18.28 13.79 -1.76
CA GLY A 142 17.35 13.78 -0.64
C GLY A 142 16.13 14.69 -0.80
N VAL A 143 15.99 15.35 -1.95
CA VAL A 143 14.91 16.31 -2.21
C VAL A 143 13.54 15.67 -2.19
N LYS A 144 13.43 14.47 -2.78
CA LYS A 144 12.18 13.72 -2.83
C LYS A 144 11.78 13.22 -1.45
N MET A 145 12.75 12.78 -0.66
CA MET A 145 12.55 12.35 0.72
C MET A 145 12.00 13.50 1.59
N VAL A 146 12.62 14.69 1.50
CA VAL A 146 12.13 15.87 2.22
C VAL A 146 10.71 16.23 1.81
N LYS A 147 10.39 16.14 0.51
CA LYS A 147 9.02 16.42 0.02
C LYS A 147 8.00 15.42 0.56
N ILE A 148 8.32 14.13 0.61
CA ILE A 148 7.44 13.09 1.18
C ILE A 148 7.22 13.36 2.66
N LEU A 149 8.28 13.67 3.42
CA LEU A 149 8.16 14.04 4.84
C LEU A 149 7.24 15.26 5.02
N ALA A 150 7.47 16.33 4.27
CA ALA A 150 6.70 17.56 4.40
C ALA A 150 5.23 17.38 4.01
N VAL A 151 4.93 16.61 2.96
CA VAL A 151 3.56 16.48 2.43
C VAL A 151 2.80 15.37 3.14
N ASP A 152 3.39 14.20 3.31
CA ASP A 152 2.65 13.03 3.78
C ASP A 152 2.69 12.90 5.31
N VAL A 153 3.85 13.11 5.93
CA VAL A 153 4.02 12.94 7.37
C VAL A 153 3.52 14.16 8.12
N CYS A 154 4.02 15.36 7.77
CA CYS A 154 3.60 16.58 8.48
C CYS A 154 2.10 16.83 8.36
N ARG A 155 1.47 16.50 7.23
CA ARG A 155 0.01 16.62 7.08
C ARG A 155 -0.75 15.78 8.10
N VAL A 156 -0.34 14.52 8.34
CA VAL A 156 -0.99 13.64 9.32
C VAL A 156 -0.89 14.24 10.72
N PHE A 157 0.28 14.76 11.10
CA PHE A 157 0.46 15.42 12.40
C PHE A 157 -0.34 16.73 12.53
N MET A 158 -0.46 17.51 11.46
CA MET A 158 -1.29 18.72 11.44
C MET A 158 -2.78 18.36 11.59
N GLU A 159 -3.28 17.38 10.84
CA GLU A 159 -4.66 16.90 10.95
C GLU A 159 -4.95 16.36 12.37
N ALA A 160 -3.99 15.68 13.01
CA ALA A 160 -4.12 15.25 14.40
C ALA A 160 -4.17 16.44 15.37
N SER A 161 -3.32 17.44 15.17
CA SER A 161 -3.31 18.66 15.98
C SER A 161 -4.64 19.42 15.88
N ASP A 162 -5.19 19.56 14.69
CA ASP A 162 -6.48 20.22 14.47
C ASP A 162 -7.63 19.45 15.16
N LYS A 163 -7.62 18.13 15.05
CA LYS A 163 -8.60 17.28 15.77
C LYS A 163 -8.45 17.38 17.29
N TYR A 164 -7.23 17.51 17.80
CA TYR A 164 -6.95 17.69 19.23
C TYR A 164 -7.42 19.06 19.72
N GLY A 165 -7.10 20.13 18.98
CA GLY A 165 -7.52 21.50 19.31
C GLY A 165 -9.05 21.69 19.30
N ASN A 166 -9.77 20.95 18.45
CA ASN A 166 -11.23 20.96 18.40
C ASN A 166 -11.90 20.07 19.47
N LYS A 167 -11.16 19.28 20.22
CA LYS A 167 -11.61 18.62 21.46
C LYS A 167 -11.45 19.57 22.63
N SER A 168 -11.89 20.83 22.50
CA SER A 168 -11.95 21.75 23.63
C SER A 168 -13.08 21.34 24.57
N PHE A 169 -12.72 21.12 25.74
CA PHE A 169 -13.27 20.91 27.06
C PHE A 169 -14.66 21.52 27.31
#